data_20c7f73a40c8161788e615839c019c24
#
_entry.id   20c7f73a40c8161788e615839c019c24
#
_cell.length_a   1.000
_cell.length_b   1.000
_cell.length_c   1.000
_cell.angle_alpha   90.00
_cell.angle_beta   90.00
_cell.angle_gamma   90.00
#
_symmetry.space_group_name_H-M   'P 1'
#
loop_
_entity.id
_entity.type
_entity.pdbx_description
1 polymer ?
#
loop_
_entity_poly.entity_id
_entity_poly.type
_entity_poly.pdbx_seq_one_letter_code
_entity_poly.pdbx_strand_id
1 'polypeptide(L)'
;SLRRGTIATAVVVSLFAPMTTAVAADAVNTKLSRIVLGIGSDATEANVAWQSKTNELQYLEYWPADDASDKTSVESPRGQYNAAIFYPHEATMTGLEPDTEYVYRVGNDDRGWSEERTFTTGEDSDSWSFLAMADAQIGVDAKIDEQSAAWNKAVNVATGEHPDSAFLMHLGDQAEGWGAPVKQLEEFTAPEALQNYRLAVLKGNHETYAPDRHFQDTYFLPNEDGASANYFFNYNNILFIGLDGNRSSAADIEAHAKFVNDAIADHGADADWVMVGIHQAPFSQGTHYTDSDVVRLREQLTPKLSEAGVDLVLSGHDHIYTRTHLMNGFDPVIPEGAAKSGDVLIPEDGEVLYLTSTTATGGKYYDFQDESGETHPHVREERARDLAHDSTARWRQDYNPDYTNISVSPTELKLTTYNINTPYVVDQVTLQKKDAEKP
;
A
#
# COMPACT_ATOMS: atom_id res chain seq x y z
N SER A 1 -47.91 -81.71 -31.11
CA SER A 1 -47.21 -80.45 -31.35
C SER A 1 -46.57 -79.99 -30.04
N LEU A 2 -45.25 -80.08 -30.01
CA LEU A 2 -44.41 -79.62 -28.89
C LEU A 2 -44.04 -78.19 -29.12
N ARG A 3 -44.38 -77.36 -28.13
CA ARG A 3 -43.84 -75.97 -28.02
C ARG A 3 -42.53 -76.01 -27.19
N ARG A 4 -41.47 -75.62 -27.83
CA ARG A 4 -40.17 -75.39 -27.16
C ARG A 4 -40.20 -74.02 -26.46
N GLY A 5 -40.03 -73.98 -25.16
CA GLY A 5 -39.85 -72.74 -24.42
C GLY A 5 -38.38 -72.41 -24.42
N THR A 6 -38.04 -71.18 -24.76
CA THR A 6 -36.70 -70.58 -24.69
C THR A 6 -36.54 -69.93 -23.37
N ILE A 7 -35.54 -70.42 -22.57
CA ILE A 7 -35.16 -69.77 -21.29
C ILE A 7 -34.17 -68.71 -21.65
N ALA A 8 -34.51 -67.45 -21.37
CA ALA A 8 -33.60 -66.33 -21.47
C ALA A 8 -32.88 -66.18 -20.12
N THR A 9 -31.59 -66.40 -20.12
CA THR A 9 -30.74 -66.15 -18.95
C THR A 9 -30.38 -64.67 -18.92
N ALA A 10 -30.92 -63.92 -17.96
CA ALA A 10 -30.53 -62.53 -17.73
C ALA A 10 -29.19 -62.54 -16.99
N VAL A 11 -28.15 -62.02 -17.64
CA VAL A 11 -26.86 -61.72 -16.98
C VAL A 11 -26.97 -60.34 -16.35
N VAL A 12 -27.01 -60.30 -15.02
CA VAL A 12 -26.92 -59.06 -14.26
C VAL A 12 -25.46 -58.66 -14.18
N VAL A 13 -25.03 -57.65 -14.96
CA VAL A 13 -23.72 -57.05 -14.85
C VAL A 13 -23.80 -56.00 -13.72
N SER A 14 -23.30 -56.31 -12.54
CA SER A 14 -23.13 -55.38 -11.45
C SER A 14 -21.94 -54.44 -11.77
N LEU A 15 -22.22 -53.22 -12.19
CA LEU A 15 -21.25 -52.16 -12.30
C LEU A 15 -20.92 -51.67 -10.90
N PHE A 16 -19.79 -52.14 -10.33
CA PHE A 16 -19.18 -51.50 -9.20
C PHE A 16 -18.48 -50.24 -9.69
N ALA A 17 -19.10 -49.07 -9.47
CA ALA A 17 -18.39 -47.80 -9.54
C ALA A 17 -17.41 -47.74 -8.38
N PRO A 18 -16.12 -47.37 -8.58
CA PRO A 18 -15.22 -47.14 -7.48
C PRO A 18 -15.76 -45.99 -6.66
N MET A 19 -16.09 -46.24 -5.40
CA MET A 19 -16.30 -45.17 -4.42
C MET A 19 -14.94 -44.51 -4.20
N THR A 20 -14.68 -43.39 -4.85
CA THR A 20 -13.65 -42.46 -4.41
C THR A 20 -14.13 -41.87 -3.09
N THR A 21 -13.53 -42.29 -1.98
CA THR A 21 -13.66 -41.62 -0.71
C THR A 21 -13.05 -40.23 -0.91
N ALA A 22 -13.92 -39.21 -1.00
CA ALA A 22 -13.47 -37.81 -0.92
C ALA A 22 -12.80 -37.65 0.44
N VAL A 23 -11.47 -37.40 0.44
CA VAL A 23 -10.77 -36.96 1.64
C VAL A 23 -11.41 -35.64 2.04
N ALA A 24 -12.02 -35.59 3.24
CA ALA A 24 -12.55 -34.34 3.76
C ALA A 24 -11.40 -33.32 3.81
N ALA A 25 -11.60 -32.17 3.17
CA ALA A 25 -10.65 -31.07 3.28
C ALA A 25 -10.46 -30.76 4.78
N ASP A 26 -9.21 -30.64 5.24
CA ASP A 26 -8.89 -30.27 6.61
C ASP A 26 -9.61 -28.95 6.95
N ALA A 27 -10.22 -28.89 8.15
CA ALA A 27 -10.94 -27.71 8.58
C ALA A 27 -9.99 -26.50 8.66
N VAL A 28 -10.42 -25.39 8.07
CA VAL A 28 -9.68 -24.12 8.13
C VAL A 28 -9.59 -23.63 9.57
N ASN A 29 -8.41 -23.17 9.99
CA ASN A 29 -8.21 -22.58 11.30
C ASN A 29 -8.79 -21.16 11.34
N THR A 30 -10.00 -21.02 11.88
CA THR A 30 -10.72 -19.74 11.99
C THR A 30 -10.20 -18.83 13.12
N LYS A 31 -9.22 -19.28 13.91
CA LYS A 31 -8.62 -18.50 15.00
C LYS A 31 -7.42 -17.65 14.53
N LEU A 32 -7.05 -17.76 13.26
CA LEU A 32 -6.08 -16.90 12.62
C LEU A 32 -6.79 -15.67 12.07
N SER A 33 -6.14 -14.50 12.19
CA SER A 33 -6.72 -13.23 11.73
C SER A 33 -5.64 -12.27 11.24
N ARG A 34 -6.06 -11.24 10.54
CA ARG A 34 -5.21 -10.17 10.02
C ARG A 34 -3.97 -10.74 9.33
N ILE A 35 -4.20 -11.67 8.39
CA ILE A 35 -3.13 -12.25 7.56
C ILE A 35 -2.81 -11.22 6.47
N VAL A 36 -1.61 -10.64 6.53
CA VAL A 36 -1.18 -9.57 5.63
C VAL A 36 -0.03 -10.07 4.77
N LEU A 37 -0.24 -10.08 3.46
CA LEU A 37 0.81 -10.25 2.47
C LEU A 37 1.49 -8.89 2.27
N GLY A 38 2.68 -8.71 2.85
CA GLY A 38 3.41 -7.45 2.83
C GLY A 38 4.56 -7.43 1.84
N ILE A 39 5.01 -6.22 1.52
CA ILE A 39 6.22 -6.02 0.72
C ILE A 39 7.44 -6.59 1.46
N GLY A 40 8.37 -7.19 0.73
CA GLY A 40 9.66 -7.61 1.24
C GLY A 40 10.77 -6.62 0.92
N SER A 41 12.02 -7.02 1.17
CA SER A 41 13.19 -6.15 0.94
C SER A 41 13.43 -5.82 -0.52
N ASP A 42 13.01 -6.70 -1.42
CA ASP A 42 13.03 -6.51 -2.87
C ASP A 42 11.92 -7.36 -3.55
N ALA A 43 11.88 -7.34 -4.87
CA ALA A 43 10.86 -8.04 -5.66
C ALA A 43 10.85 -9.57 -5.45
N THR A 44 11.94 -10.16 -4.96
CA THR A 44 12.08 -11.61 -4.71
C THR A 44 11.57 -12.04 -3.34
N GLU A 45 11.06 -11.12 -2.53
CA GLU A 45 10.62 -11.36 -1.16
C GLU A 45 9.21 -10.85 -0.89
N ALA A 46 8.57 -11.46 0.09
CA ALA A 46 7.32 -10.98 0.69
C ALA A 46 7.35 -11.21 2.20
N ASN A 47 6.96 -10.20 2.96
CA ASN A 47 6.84 -10.27 4.41
C ASN A 47 5.39 -10.54 4.80
N VAL A 48 5.14 -11.65 5.47
CA VAL A 48 3.79 -12.05 5.89
C VAL A 48 3.66 -11.89 7.39
N ALA A 49 2.61 -11.21 7.83
CA ALA A 49 2.25 -11.07 9.24
C ALA A 49 0.85 -11.66 9.48
N TRP A 50 0.64 -12.25 10.64
CA TRP A 50 -0.68 -12.74 11.05
C TRP A 50 -0.80 -12.82 12.57
N GLN A 51 -2.02 -13.03 13.06
CA GLN A 51 -2.32 -13.14 14.46
C GLN A 51 -2.98 -14.48 14.77
N SER A 52 -2.64 -15.08 15.92
CA SER A 52 -3.33 -16.25 16.46
C SER A 52 -3.81 -16.03 17.88
N LYS A 53 -4.77 -16.85 18.32
CA LYS A 53 -5.27 -16.82 19.71
C LYS A 53 -4.53 -17.76 20.65
N THR A 54 -3.61 -18.56 20.14
CA THR A 54 -2.88 -19.55 20.90
C THR A 54 -1.38 -19.35 20.75
N ASN A 55 -0.66 -19.51 21.89
CA ASN A 55 0.80 -19.35 21.92
C ASN A 55 1.51 -20.60 21.41
N GLU A 56 1.60 -20.74 20.12
CA GLU A 56 2.18 -21.89 19.46
C GLU A 56 3.21 -21.48 18.42
N LEU A 57 4.09 -22.41 18.12
CA LEU A 57 4.95 -22.29 16.96
C LEU A 57 4.10 -22.44 15.71
N GLN A 58 4.18 -21.46 14.83
CA GLN A 58 3.47 -21.46 13.57
C GLN A 58 4.42 -21.28 12.40
N TYR A 59 3.89 -21.49 11.20
CA TYR A 59 4.69 -21.52 9.97
C TYR A 59 3.96 -20.75 8.87
N LEU A 60 4.77 -20.19 7.97
CA LEU A 60 4.36 -19.76 6.64
C LEU A 60 4.79 -20.86 5.68
N GLU A 61 3.86 -21.39 4.91
CA GLU A 61 4.16 -22.28 3.79
C GLU A 61 3.82 -21.60 2.48
N TYR A 62 4.68 -21.77 1.49
CA TYR A 62 4.43 -21.25 0.13
C TYR A 62 5.08 -22.13 -0.91
N TRP A 63 4.49 -22.13 -2.12
CA TRP A 63 4.95 -22.94 -3.27
C TRP A 63 4.47 -22.33 -4.57
N PRO A 64 5.17 -22.59 -5.71
CA PRO A 64 4.65 -22.25 -7.02
C PRO A 64 3.31 -22.96 -7.26
N ALA A 65 2.33 -22.27 -7.82
CA ALA A 65 0.97 -22.80 -7.97
C ALA A 65 0.91 -24.06 -8.86
N ASP A 66 1.87 -24.23 -9.76
CA ASP A 66 1.99 -25.38 -10.67
C ASP A 66 2.85 -26.53 -10.09
N ASP A 67 3.49 -26.35 -8.93
CA ASP A 67 4.35 -27.36 -8.30
C ASP A 67 4.24 -27.37 -6.78
N ALA A 68 3.22 -28.03 -6.25
CA ALA A 68 3.04 -28.18 -4.81
C ALA A 68 4.15 -29.02 -4.12
N SER A 69 4.99 -29.70 -4.88
CA SER A 69 6.14 -30.45 -4.34
C SER A 69 7.31 -29.53 -3.97
N ASP A 70 7.36 -28.33 -4.54
CA ASP A 70 8.35 -27.29 -4.25
C ASP A 70 7.90 -26.37 -3.09
N LYS A 71 7.41 -26.99 -2.03
CA LYS A 71 6.93 -26.26 -0.84
C LYS A 71 8.08 -25.84 0.05
N THR A 72 8.07 -24.55 0.42
CA THR A 72 8.94 -23.99 1.44
C THR A 72 8.13 -23.72 2.70
N SER A 73 8.68 -24.08 3.86
CA SER A 73 8.09 -23.84 5.18
C SER A 73 9.03 -22.94 5.99
N VAL A 74 8.52 -21.83 6.48
CA VAL A 74 9.28 -20.86 7.28
C VAL A 74 8.65 -20.78 8.66
N GLU A 75 9.47 -21.03 9.69
CA GLU A 75 9.06 -20.93 11.08
C GLU A 75 8.84 -19.47 11.48
N SER A 76 7.72 -19.18 12.13
CA SER A 76 7.49 -17.90 12.79
C SER A 76 7.89 -18.03 14.26
N PRO A 77 8.82 -17.18 14.75
CA PRO A 77 9.13 -17.13 16.17
C PRO A 77 7.87 -16.87 16.99
N ARG A 78 7.85 -17.40 18.22
CA ARG A 78 6.75 -17.13 19.15
C ARG A 78 6.76 -15.66 19.52
N GLY A 79 5.72 -14.93 19.17
CA GLY A 79 5.52 -13.55 19.57
C GLY A 79 5.08 -13.43 21.02
N GLN A 80 5.27 -12.26 21.61
CA GLN A 80 4.71 -11.94 22.92
C GLN A 80 3.22 -11.64 22.77
N TYR A 81 2.43 -12.15 23.73
CA TYR A 81 1.01 -11.83 23.82
C TYR A 81 0.80 -10.30 23.85
N ASN A 82 0.02 -9.80 22.93
CA ASN A 82 -0.22 -8.36 22.83
C ASN A 82 -1.51 -7.94 23.60
N ALA A 83 -1.65 -6.64 23.79
CA ALA A 83 -2.79 -6.06 24.48
C ALA A 83 -4.13 -6.28 23.76
N ALA A 84 -4.09 -6.70 22.50
CA ALA A 84 -5.28 -7.04 21.71
C ALA A 84 -5.69 -8.54 21.84
N ILE A 85 -5.12 -9.26 22.80
CA ILE A 85 -5.43 -10.66 23.10
C ILE A 85 -5.04 -11.62 21.96
N PHE A 86 -3.95 -11.31 21.24
CA PHE A 86 -3.42 -12.13 20.16
C PHE A 86 -1.93 -12.38 20.32
N TYR A 87 -1.46 -13.45 19.71
CA TYR A 87 -0.05 -13.73 19.49
C TYR A 87 0.32 -13.37 18.06
N PRO A 88 1.20 -12.37 17.86
CA PRO A 88 1.63 -11.97 16.53
C PRO A 88 2.64 -12.98 15.97
N HIS A 89 2.58 -13.18 14.67
CA HIS A 89 3.51 -14.00 13.90
C HIS A 89 3.98 -13.24 12.68
N GLU A 90 5.21 -13.52 12.26
CA GLU A 90 5.78 -12.98 11.04
C GLU A 90 6.78 -13.96 10.43
N ALA A 91 6.82 -14.00 9.12
CA ALA A 91 7.78 -14.78 8.35
C ALA A 91 7.95 -14.17 6.94
N THR A 92 9.11 -14.41 6.34
CA THR A 92 9.45 -13.86 5.02
C THR A 92 9.51 -14.99 3.99
N MET A 93 8.83 -14.80 2.86
CA MET A 93 9.05 -15.58 1.65
C MET A 93 10.32 -15.05 0.97
N THR A 94 11.20 -15.95 0.56
CA THR A 94 12.42 -15.62 -0.16
C THR A 94 12.52 -16.39 -1.45
N GLY A 95 13.38 -15.95 -2.37
CA GLY A 95 13.63 -16.67 -3.61
C GLY A 95 12.43 -16.69 -4.57
N LEU A 96 11.53 -15.73 -4.48
CA LEU A 96 10.40 -15.63 -5.39
C LEU A 96 10.90 -15.32 -6.81
N GLU A 97 10.47 -16.14 -7.75
CA GLU A 97 10.74 -15.94 -9.18
C GLU A 97 9.78 -14.90 -9.76
N PRO A 98 10.21 -14.09 -10.76
CA PRO A 98 9.32 -13.16 -11.42
C PRO A 98 8.23 -13.88 -12.23
N ASP A 99 7.15 -13.17 -12.50
CA ASP A 99 6.01 -13.63 -13.33
C ASP A 99 5.52 -15.03 -12.98
N THR A 100 5.39 -15.30 -11.67
CA THR A 100 5.07 -16.62 -11.14
C THR A 100 3.94 -16.51 -10.12
N GLU A 101 2.92 -17.37 -10.28
CA GLU A 101 1.87 -17.52 -9.28
C GLU A 101 2.32 -18.41 -8.14
N TYR A 102 2.16 -17.93 -6.91
CA TYR A 102 2.44 -18.65 -5.68
C TYR A 102 1.17 -18.88 -4.89
N VAL A 103 1.12 -20.02 -4.22
CA VAL A 103 0.15 -20.33 -3.17
C VAL A 103 0.83 -20.17 -1.82
N TYR A 104 0.13 -19.61 -0.84
CA TYR A 104 0.64 -19.47 0.52
C TYR A 104 -0.45 -19.72 1.56
N ARG A 105 -0.04 -20.16 2.72
CA ARG A 105 -0.89 -20.36 3.91
C ARG A 105 -0.08 -20.19 5.18
N VAL A 106 -0.74 -19.93 6.28
CA VAL A 106 -0.14 -19.79 7.62
C VAL A 106 -0.84 -20.70 8.61
N GLY A 107 -0.13 -21.12 9.66
CA GLY A 107 -0.66 -21.98 10.69
C GLY A 107 0.31 -23.10 11.07
N ASN A 108 -0.23 -24.23 11.49
CA ASN A 108 0.52 -25.46 11.79
C ASN A 108 -0.36 -26.70 11.62
N ASP A 109 0.26 -27.88 11.69
CA ASP A 109 -0.46 -29.17 11.55
C ASP A 109 -1.34 -29.48 12.79
N ASP A 110 -0.98 -28.98 13.95
CA ASP A 110 -1.68 -29.30 15.20
C ASP A 110 -3.02 -28.57 15.35
N ARG A 111 -3.07 -27.30 14.93
CA ARG A 111 -4.26 -26.43 15.04
C ARG A 111 -4.95 -26.17 13.72
N GLY A 112 -4.29 -26.52 12.62
CA GLY A 112 -4.78 -26.30 11.27
C GLY A 112 -4.20 -25.03 10.63
N TRP A 113 -4.44 -24.95 9.35
CA TRP A 113 -3.93 -23.90 8.45
C TRP A 113 -5.02 -22.91 8.09
N SER A 114 -4.62 -21.72 7.71
CA SER A 114 -5.51 -20.75 7.04
C SER A 114 -5.99 -21.33 5.71
N GLU A 115 -6.97 -20.66 5.09
CA GLU A 115 -7.25 -20.90 3.68
C GLU A 115 -5.99 -20.66 2.85
N GLU A 116 -5.85 -21.41 1.78
CA GLU A 116 -4.82 -21.17 0.78
C GLU A 116 -5.15 -19.88 0.03
N ARG A 117 -4.14 -19.04 -0.16
CA ARG A 117 -4.21 -17.77 -0.85
C ARG A 117 -3.21 -17.77 -2.00
N THR A 118 -3.44 -16.93 -2.99
CA THR A 118 -2.56 -16.83 -4.15
C THR A 118 -2.14 -15.40 -4.40
N PHE A 119 -0.94 -15.24 -4.93
CA PHE A 119 -0.49 -13.99 -5.52
C PHE A 119 0.46 -14.27 -6.66
N THR A 120 0.55 -13.35 -7.60
CA THR A 120 1.45 -13.45 -8.75
C THR A 120 2.51 -12.37 -8.65
N THR A 121 3.77 -12.76 -8.74
CA THR A 121 4.89 -11.80 -8.80
C THR A 121 4.88 -11.08 -10.14
N GLY A 122 5.33 -9.82 -10.14
CA GLY A 122 5.48 -9.05 -11.37
C GLY A 122 6.65 -9.51 -12.22
N GLU A 123 6.74 -8.97 -13.42
CA GLU A 123 7.88 -9.19 -14.31
C GLU A 123 9.16 -8.56 -13.73
N ASP A 124 10.30 -9.17 -13.99
CA ASP A 124 11.60 -8.53 -13.81
C ASP A 124 11.81 -7.56 -14.97
N SER A 125 11.38 -6.34 -14.78
CA SER A 125 11.33 -5.31 -15.83
C SER A 125 11.62 -3.94 -15.24
N ASP A 126 12.23 -3.07 -16.04
CA ASP A 126 12.40 -1.66 -15.71
C ASP A 126 11.15 -0.82 -16.02
N SER A 127 10.13 -1.43 -16.64
CA SER A 127 8.85 -0.78 -16.97
C SER A 127 7.71 -1.55 -16.33
N TRP A 128 7.08 -0.94 -15.32
CA TRP A 128 6.07 -1.57 -14.48
C TRP A 128 5.23 -0.50 -13.76
N SER A 129 4.26 -0.91 -13.00
CA SER A 129 3.40 0.03 -12.25
C SER A 129 2.98 -0.51 -10.89
N PHE A 130 2.55 0.40 -10.03
CA PHE A 130 1.93 0.09 -8.74
C PHE A 130 0.82 1.09 -8.41
N LEU A 131 0.04 0.78 -7.38
CA LEU A 131 -1.09 1.59 -6.95
C LEU A 131 -0.84 2.18 -5.56
N ALA A 132 -1.22 3.45 -5.38
CA ALA A 132 -1.17 4.13 -4.10
C ALA A 132 -2.55 4.67 -3.72
N MET A 133 -2.91 4.47 -2.45
CA MET A 133 -4.14 4.94 -1.82
C MET A 133 -3.81 5.47 -0.43
N ALA A 134 -4.68 6.29 0.14
CA ALA A 134 -4.44 6.88 1.45
C ALA A 134 -5.73 6.95 2.28
N ASP A 135 -5.56 7.06 3.59
CA ASP A 135 -6.61 7.50 4.51
C ASP A 135 -7.92 6.71 4.35
N ALA A 136 -7.82 5.37 4.31
CA ALA A 136 -8.99 4.51 4.39
C ALA A 136 -9.76 4.77 5.69
N GLN A 137 -9.02 5.02 6.75
CA GLN A 137 -9.47 5.53 8.06
C GLN A 137 -10.75 4.84 8.53
N ILE A 138 -10.75 3.51 8.49
CA ILE A 138 -11.91 2.69 8.85
C ILE A 138 -12.26 2.93 10.32
N GLY A 139 -13.47 3.36 10.59
CA GLY A 139 -13.98 3.66 11.92
C GLY A 139 -14.30 5.13 12.18
N VAL A 140 -14.08 6.03 11.22
CA VAL A 140 -14.52 7.44 11.34
C VAL A 140 -16.00 7.50 11.66
N ASP A 141 -16.37 8.28 12.68
CA ASP A 141 -17.75 8.43 13.16
C ASP A 141 -18.44 7.11 13.55
N ALA A 142 -17.63 6.11 13.94
CA ALA A 142 -18.08 4.75 14.26
C ALA A 142 -18.79 4.00 13.11
N LYS A 143 -18.57 4.42 11.86
CA LYS A 143 -19.17 3.83 10.66
C LYS A 143 -18.27 2.77 10.03
N ILE A 144 -17.87 1.77 10.79
CA ILE A 144 -16.94 0.72 10.37
C ILE A 144 -17.45 -0.01 9.13
N ASP A 145 -18.70 -0.45 9.12
CA ASP A 145 -19.25 -1.25 8.03
C ASP A 145 -19.33 -0.47 6.71
N GLU A 146 -19.70 0.80 6.77
CA GLU A 146 -19.77 1.69 5.61
C GLU A 146 -18.38 1.91 5.01
N GLN A 147 -17.39 2.20 5.83
CA GLN A 147 -16.02 2.45 5.38
C GLN A 147 -15.30 1.17 4.96
N SER A 148 -15.59 0.05 5.60
CA SER A 148 -15.13 -1.27 5.18
C SER A 148 -15.64 -1.61 3.76
N ALA A 149 -16.90 -1.38 3.48
CA ALA A 149 -17.48 -1.55 2.15
C ALA A 149 -16.82 -0.61 1.12
N ALA A 150 -16.60 0.66 1.49
CA ALA A 150 -15.94 1.64 0.63
C ALA A 150 -14.47 1.27 0.35
N TRP A 151 -13.76 0.78 1.36
CA TRP A 151 -12.38 0.29 1.20
C TRP A 151 -12.30 -0.92 0.27
N ASN A 152 -13.16 -1.90 0.47
CA ASN A 152 -13.25 -3.07 -0.40
C ASN A 152 -13.54 -2.66 -1.86
N LYS A 153 -14.45 -1.71 -2.06
CA LYS A 153 -14.73 -1.14 -3.39
C LYS A 153 -13.48 -0.46 -3.98
N ALA A 154 -12.78 0.36 -3.20
CA ALA A 154 -11.59 1.07 -3.65
C ALA A 154 -10.50 0.11 -4.15
N VAL A 155 -10.19 -0.91 -3.37
CA VAL A 155 -9.20 -1.93 -3.73
C VAL A 155 -9.64 -2.70 -4.98
N ASN A 156 -10.91 -3.09 -5.06
CA ASN A 156 -11.44 -3.83 -6.21
C ASN A 156 -11.45 -3.00 -7.50
N VAL A 157 -11.83 -1.73 -7.42
CA VAL A 157 -11.79 -0.83 -8.59
C VAL A 157 -10.36 -0.62 -9.06
N ALA A 158 -9.46 -0.28 -8.15
CA ALA A 158 -8.07 0.01 -8.50
C ALA A 158 -7.36 -1.22 -9.11
N THR A 159 -7.48 -2.39 -8.50
CA THR A 159 -6.87 -3.63 -9.00
C THR A 159 -7.58 -4.20 -10.22
N GLY A 160 -8.88 -3.96 -10.36
CA GLY A 160 -9.64 -4.35 -11.55
C GLY A 160 -9.26 -3.55 -12.80
N GLU A 161 -8.99 -2.25 -12.64
CA GLU A 161 -8.53 -1.39 -13.72
C GLU A 161 -7.02 -1.56 -14.02
N HIS A 162 -6.23 -1.95 -13.02
CA HIS A 162 -4.79 -2.14 -13.11
C HIS A 162 -4.37 -3.49 -12.53
N PRO A 163 -4.78 -4.62 -13.16
CA PRO A 163 -4.55 -5.95 -12.60
C PRO A 163 -3.07 -6.35 -12.56
N ASP A 164 -2.23 -5.77 -13.41
CA ASP A 164 -0.80 -6.05 -13.49
C ASP A 164 0.06 -5.22 -12.52
N SER A 165 -0.59 -4.54 -11.56
CA SER A 165 0.13 -3.79 -10.53
C SER A 165 1.06 -4.69 -9.73
N ALA A 166 2.31 -4.24 -9.55
CA ALA A 166 3.33 -5.02 -8.86
C ALA A 166 3.05 -5.15 -7.35
N PHE A 167 2.55 -4.09 -6.75
CA PHE A 167 2.15 -4.04 -5.34
C PHE A 167 1.17 -2.89 -5.09
N LEU A 168 0.59 -2.87 -3.91
CA LEU A 168 -0.28 -1.80 -3.43
C LEU A 168 0.42 -1.04 -2.31
N MET A 169 0.22 0.27 -2.26
CA MET A 169 0.73 1.13 -1.20
C MET A 169 -0.43 1.86 -0.53
N HIS A 170 -0.42 1.88 0.80
CA HIS A 170 -1.34 2.70 1.58
C HIS A 170 -0.55 3.74 2.39
N LEU A 171 -0.87 5.00 2.20
CA LEU A 171 -0.08 6.14 2.65
C LEU A 171 -0.40 6.60 4.09
N GLY A 172 -0.89 5.68 4.92
CA GLY A 172 -1.16 5.95 6.34
C GLY A 172 -2.64 6.17 6.66
N ASP A 173 -2.99 6.16 7.95
CA ASP A 173 -4.35 6.22 8.45
C ASP A 173 -5.23 5.09 7.88
N GLN A 174 -4.81 3.84 8.13
CA GLN A 174 -5.57 2.65 7.75
C GLN A 174 -6.86 2.54 8.55
N ALA A 175 -6.80 2.88 9.82
CA ALA A 175 -7.88 2.82 10.78
C ALA A 175 -8.02 4.15 11.52
N GLU A 176 -9.20 4.40 12.08
CA GLU A 176 -9.44 5.56 12.95
C GLU A 176 -8.57 5.53 14.20
N GLY A 177 -8.31 4.34 14.74
CA GLY A 177 -7.51 4.14 15.94
C GLY A 177 -8.30 4.29 17.25
N TRP A 178 -9.40 5.03 17.25
CA TRP A 178 -10.31 5.18 18.39
C TRP A 178 -11.34 4.06 18.46
N GLY A 179 -11.75 3.70 19.66
CA GLY A 179 -12.90 2.85 19.92
C GLY A 179 -12.64 1.36 19.69
N ALA A 180 -12.46 0.91 18.49
CA ALA A 180 -12.31 -0.52 18.15
C ALA A 180 -11.16 -0.79 17.18
N PRO A 181 -9.88 -0.54 17.56
CA PRO A 181 -8.75 -0.63 16.65
C PRO A 181 -8.55 -2.03 16.04
N VAL A 182 -8.80 -3.09 16.79
CA VAL A 182 -8.69 -4.46 16.28
C VAL A 182 -9.71 -4.72 15.17
N LYS A 183 -10.98 -4.37 15.40
CA LYS A 183 -12.04 -4.54 14.39
C LYS A 183 -11.77 -3.69 13.15
N GLN A 184 -11.31 -2.47 13.34
CA GLN A 184 -10.94 -1.57 12.24
C GLN A 184 -9.81 -2.14 11.39
N LEU A 185 -8.76 -2.70 12.00
CA LEU A 185 -7.65 -3.34 11.29
C LEU A 185 -8.05 -4.67 10.64
N GLU A 186 -8.94 -5.44 11.27
CA GLU A 186 -9.51 -6.63 10.65
C GLU A 186 -10.24 -6.27 9.35
N GLU A 187 -11.03 -5.22 9.36
CA GLU A 187 -11.75 -4.75 8.17
C GLU A 187 -10.80 -4.15 7.12
N PHE A 188 -9.76 -3.43 7.54
CA PHE A 188 -8.75 -2.91 6.61
C PHE A 188 -8.02 -4.03 5.89
N THR A 189 -7.69 -5.12 6.56
CA THR A 189 -6.94 -6.24 6.00
C THR A 189 -7.83 -7.30 5.32
N ALA A 190 -9.16 -7.16 5.39
CA ALA A 190 -10.12 -8.15 4.91
C ALA A 190 -10.33 -8.22 3.39
N PRO A 191 -10.17 -7.15 2.57
CA PRO A 191 -10.44 -7.25 1.15
C PRO A 191 -9.68 -8.41 0.50
N GLU A 192 -10.39 -9.25 -0.25
CA GLU A 192 -9.81 -10.43 -0.90
C GLU A 192 -8.66 -10.06 -1.85
N ALA A 193 -8.77 -8.94 -2.55
CA ALA A 193 -7.73 -8.47 -3.47
C ALA A 193 -6.40 -8.17 -2.74
N LEU A 194 -6.39 -7.83 -1.45
CA LEU A 194 -5.15 -7.66 -0.67
C LEU A 194 -4.41 -8.98 -0.44
N GLN A 195 -5.04 -10.12 -0.69
CA GLN A 195 -4.39 -11.43 -0.63
C GLN A 195 -3.54 -11.70 -1.87
N ASN A 196 -3.79 -10.97 -2.96
CA ASN A 196 -3.19 -11.20 -4.27
C ASN A 196 -2.08 -10.21 -4.62
N TYR A 197 -1.88 -9.18 -3.80
CA TYR A 197 -0.88 -8.13 -4.01
C TYR A 197 -0.13 -7.87 -2.71
N ARG A 198 1.19 -7.73 -2.80
CA ARG A 198 2.00 -7.31 -1.65
C ARG A 198 1.63 -5.88 -1.26
N LEU A 199 1.48 -5.63 0.02
CA LEU A 199 1.07 -4.34 0.59
C LEU A 199 2.25 -3.64 1.25
N ALA A 200 2.50 -2.39 0.87
CA ALA A 200 3.38 -1.47 1.58
C ALA A 200 2.53 -0.42 2.30
N VAL A 201 2.86 -0.12 3.55
CA VAL A 201 2.09 0.84 4.35
C VAL A 201 2.97 1.91 4.96
N LEU A 202 2.41 3.09 5.20
CA LEU A 202 2.98 4.12 6.07
C LEU A 202 2.19 4.17 7.38
N LYS A 203 2.87 4.54 8.46
CA LYS A 203 2.23 4.83 9.73
C LYS A 203 1.68 6.25 9.71
N GLY A 204 0.36 6.40 9.82
CA GLY A 204 -0.29 7.69 9.96
C GLY A 204 -0.43 8.11 11.42
N ASN A 205 -1.00 9.29 11.66
CA ASN A 205 -1.22 9.77 13.02
C ASN A 205 -2.34 9.00 13.73
N HIS A 206 -3.33 8.49 13.01
CA HIS A 206 -4.39 7.66 13.59
C HIS A 206 -3.87 6.33 14.13
N GLU A 207 -2.79 5.80 13.60
CA GLU A 207 -2.12 4.61 14.13
C GLU A 207 -1.46 4.85 15.50
N THR A 208 -1.28 6.11 15.91
CA THR A 208 -0.75 6.47 17.24
C THR A 208 -1.83 6.60 18.32
N TYR A 209 -3.11 6.60 17.94
CA TYR A 209 -4.23 6.75 18.88
C TYR A 209 -4.64 5.44 19.57
N ALA A 210 -4.13 4.33 19.06
CA ALA A 210 -4.13 3.03 19.72
C ALA A 210 -2.70 2.68 20.16
N PRO A 211 -2.48 1.71 21.05
CA PRO A 211 -1.14 1.26 21.39
C PRO A 211 -0.34 0.88 20.14
N ASP A 212 0.91 1.30 20.05
CA ASP A 212 1.81 1.10 18.89
C ASP A 212 1.88 -0.34 18.40
N ARG A 213 1.72 -1.30 19.31
CA ARG A 213 1.73 -2.73 18.97
C ARG A 213 0.65 -3.13 17.96
N HIS A 214 -0.47 -2.43 17.87
CA HIS A 214 -1.48 -2.73 16.85
C HIS A 214 -0.91 -2.55 15.44
N PHE A 215 -0.17 -1.48 15.20
CA PHE A 215 0.50 -1.27 13.91
C PHE A 215 1.67 -2.23 13.72
N GLN A 216 2.56 -2.33 14.69
CA GLN A 216 3.77 -3.17 14.62
C GLN A 216 3.45 -4.65 14.42
N ASP A 217 2.41 -5.17 15.09
CA ASP A 217 2.04 -6.58 15.00
C ASP A 217 1.21 -6.89 13.74
N THR A 218 0.59 -5.87 13.13
CA THR A 218 -0.22 -6.05 11.91
C THR A 218 0.64 -6.04 10.64
N TYR A 219 1.70 -5.23 10.62
CA TYR A 219 2.53 -5.03 9.43
C TYR A 219 3.98 -5.39 9.71
N PHE A 220 4.51 -6.29 8.89
CA PHE A 220 5.91 -6.67 8.94
C PHE A 220 6.70 -5.87 7.90
N LEU A 221 7.23 -4.73 8.28
CA LEU A 221 7.95 -3.83 7.39
C LEU A 221 9.39 -4.31 7.13
N PRO A 222 9.87 -4.28 5.88
CA PRO A 222 11.24 -4.65 5.57
C PRO A 222 12.23 -3.54 5.95
N ASN A 223 13.44 -3.90 6.35
CA ASN A 223 14.52 -2.96 6.63
C ASN A 223 14.11 -1.81 7.58
N GLU A 224 13.31 -2.14 8.58
CA GLU A 224 12.83 -1.19 9.57
C GLU A 224 13.98 -0.77 10.51
N ASP A 225 14.01 0.50 10.91
CA ASP A 225 15.08 1.03 11.79
C ASP A 225 14.96 0.59 13.24
N GLY A 226 13.84 -0.02 13.64
CA GLY A 226 13.59 -0.52 14.98
C GLY A 226 13.30 0.55 16.05
N ALA A 227 13.51 1.82 15.76
CA ALA A 227 13.24 2.94 16.66
C ALA A 227 11.96 3.70 16.27
N SER A 228 11.57 3.62 15.02
CA SER A 228 10.38 4.24 14.44
C SER A 228 9.77 3.29 13.42
N ALA A 229 8.78 3.74 12.68
CA ALA A 229 8.25 3.02 11.53
C ALA A 229 8.94 3.43 10.21
N ASN A 230 10.18 3.92 10.27
CA ASN A 230 10.98 4.15 9.07
C ASN A 230 11.45 2.82 8.52
N TYR A 231 11.27 2.63 7.22
CA TYR A 231 11.69 1.42 6.52
C TYR A 231 12.01 1.72 5.05
N PHE A 232 12.64 0.80 4.38
CA PHE A 232 12.86 0.94 2.94
C PHE A 232 12.79 -0.41 2.23
N PHE A 233 12.58 -0.37 0.94
CA PHE A 233 12.71 -1.52 0.05
C PHE A 233 13.14 -1.08 -1.35
N ASN A 234 13.80 -1.99 -2.06
CA ASN A 234 13.95 -1.90 -3.49
C ASN A 234 12.84 -2.69 -4.18
N TYR A 235 12.40 -2.21 -5.31
CA TYR A 235 11.57 -2.99 -6.22
C TYR A 235 11.97 -2.65 -7.65
N ASN A 236 12.48 -3.64 -8.38
CA ASN A 236 13.07 -3.41 -9.71
C ASN A 236 14.00 -2.19 -9.69
N ASN A 237 13.69 -1.16 -10.44
CA ASN A 237 14.51 0.05 -10.61
C ASN A 237 14.12 1.22 -9.71
N ILE A 238 13.44 0.98 -8.60
CA ILE A 238 13.19 2.02 -7.60
C ILE A 238 13.80 1.67 -6.24
N LEU A 239 14.08 2.72 -5.46
CA LEU A 239 14.23 2.66 -4.01
C LEU A 239 13.08 3.45 -3.39
N PHE A 240 12.31 2.80 -2.52
CA PHE A 240 11.26 3.43 -1.75
C PHE A 240 11.66 3.51 -0.28
N ILE A 241 11.45 4.67 0.35
CA ILE A 241 11.77 4.94 1.76
C ILE A 241 10.52 5.47 2.43
N GLY A 242 9.98 4.72 3.39
CA GLY A 242 8.85 5.15 4.21
C GLY A 242 9.34 5.82 5.49
N LEU A 243 8.84 7.01 5.77
CA LEU A 243 9.17 7.78 6.97
C LEU A 243 7.97 7.87 7.91
N ASP A 244 8.23 7.75 9.21
CA ASP A 244 7.25 7.95 10.27
C ASP A 244 7.11 9.46 10.59
N GLY A 245 6.15 10.12 9.93
CA GLY A 245 5.90 11.55 10.09
C GLY A 245 5.39 11.94 11.47
N ASN A 246 5.04 11.00 12.35
CA ASN A 246 4.68 11.26 13.74
C ASN A 246 5.89 11.72 14.56
N ARG A 247 7.07 11.40 14.08
CA ARG A 247 8.33 11.86 14.64
C ARG A 247 8.77 13.13 13.91
N SER A 248 8.52 14.29 14.52
CA SER A 248 8.68 15.59 13.86
C SER A 248 9.49 16.60 14.67
N SER A 249 10.16 16.19 15.75
CA SER A 249 11.14 17.05 16.43
C SER A 249 12.35 17.32 15.53
N ALA A 250 13.14 18.33 15.84
CA ALA A 250 14.37 18.61 15.09
C ALA A 250 15.33 17.39 15.07
N ALA A 251 15.46 16.69 16.19
CA ALA A 251 16.25 15.46 16.26
C ALA A 251 15.67 14.32 15.44
N ASP A 252 14.35 14.17 15.43
CA ASP A 252 13.66 13.17 14.59
C ASP A 252 13.88 13.45 13.11
N ILE A 253 13.81 14.70 12.69
CA ILE A 253 14.03 15.09 11.30
C ILE A 253 15.47 14.84 10.86
N GLU A 254 16.46 15.10 11.71
CA GLU A 254 17.85 14.71 11.46
C GLU A 254 17.99 13.17 11.31
N ALA A 255 17.29 12.40 12.13
CA ALA A 255 17.28 10.95 12.04
C ALA A 255 16.62 10.47 10.74
N HIS A 256 15.52 11.09 10.29
CA HIS A 256 14.91 10.82 9.00
C HIS A 256 15.88 11.12 7.84
N ALA A 257 16.53 12.26 7.86
CA ALA A 257 17.51 12.63 6.84
C ALA A 257 18.67 11.63 6.77
N LYS A 258 19.18 11.21 7.93
CA LYS A 258 20.22 10.17 7.99
C LYS A 258 19.74 8.85 7.41
N PHE A 259 18.52 8.43 7.77
CA PHE A 259 17.93 7.18 7.27
C PHE A 259 17.79 7.21 5.74
N VAL A 260 17.31 8.32 5.18
CA VAL A 260 17.20 8.51 3.73
C VAL A 260 18.57 8.46 3.04
N ASN A 261 19.55 9.21 3.58
CA ASN A 261 20.89 9.24 3.00
C ASN A 261 21.59 7.87 3.06
N ASP A 262 21.46 7.15 4.16
CA ASP A 262 22.03 5.81 4.31
C ASP A 262 21.39 4.81 3.35
N ALA A 263 20.07 4.84 3.22
CA ALA A 263 19.35 3.97 2.28
C ALA A 263 19.77 4.25 0.82
N ILE A 264 19.89 5.50 0.44
CA ILE A 264 20.34 5.89 -0.91
C ILE A 264 21.80 5.45 -1.14
N ALA A 265 22.69 5.69 -0.17
CA ALA A 265 24.11 5.33 -0.28
C ALA A 265 24.30 3.82 -0.43
N ASP A 266 23.54 3.02 0.34
CA ASP A 266 23.72 1.57 0.41
C ASP A 266 22.87 0.81 -0.61
N HIS A 267 21.73 1.38 -1.06
CA HIS A 267 20.71 0.67 -1.85
C HIS A 267 20.20 1.44 -3.08
N GLY A 268 20.70 2.65 -3.33
CA GLY A 268 20.24 3.50 -4.42
C GLY A 268 20.98 3.35 -5.75
N ALA A 269 22.08 2.59 -5.81
CA ALA A 269 22.96 2.56 -6.97
C ALA A 269 22.28 2.09 -8.26
N ASP A 270 21.35 1.12 -8.16
CA ASP A 270 20.64 0.55 -9.30
C ASP A 270 19.21 1.13 -9.45
N ALA A 271 18.86 2.14 -8.64
CA ALA A 271 17.57 2.80 -8.72
C ALA A 271 17.59 3.93 -9.75
N ASP A 272 16.68 3.87 -10.71
CA ASP A 272 16.42 4.99 -11.60
C ASP A 272 15.68 6.11 -10.87
N TRP A 273 14.86 5.75 -9.88
CA TRP A 273 14.05 6.68 -9.11
C TRP A 273 14.12 6.40 -7.62
N VAL A 274 14.22 7.47 -6.82
CA VAL A 274 14.14 7.43 -5.36
C VAL A 274 12.83 8.08 -4.93
N MET A 275 11.98 7.31 -4.24
CA MET A 275 10.69 7.75 -3.73
C MET A 275 10.70 7.73 -2.21
N VAL A 276 10.08 8.74 -1.61
CA VAL A 276 9.82 8.80 -0.17
C VAL A 276 8.31 8.82 0.05
N GLY A 277 7.85 8.05 1.02
CA GLY A 277 6.50 8.16 1.56
C GLY A 277 6.55 8.74 2.97
N ILE A 278 5.67 9.67 3.25
CA ILE A 278 5.44 10.22 4.58
C ILE A 278 3.96 10.60 4.69
N HIS A 279 3.28 10.11 5.73
CA HIS A 279 1.84 10.32 5.85
C HIS A 279 1.46 11.79 5.94
N GLN A 280 2.09 12.54 6.85
CA GLN A 280 1.87 13.97 6.99
C GLN A 280 2.44 14.71 5.78
N ALA A 281 1.56 15.26 4.96
CA ALA A 281 1.93 15.96 3.73
C ALA A 281 2.66 17.27 4.03
N PRO A 282 3.92 17.43 3.62
CA PRO A 282 4.62 18.71 3.78
C PRO A 282 3.94 19.85 3.01
N PHE A 283 3.35 19.52 1.87
CA PHE A 283 2.63 20.47 1.02
C PHE A 283 1.23 19.96 0.70
N SER A 284 0.21 20.73 1.09
CA SER A 284 -1.18 20.45 0.73
C SER A 284 -2.04 21.70 0.77
N GLN A 285 -3.23 21.64 0.22
CA GLN A 285 -4.25 22.68 0.34
C GLN A 285 -5.30 22.35 1.42
N GLY A 286 -4.99 21.41 2.30
CA GLY A 286 -5.85 21.03 3.42
C GLY A 286 -5.50 21.72 4.72
N THR A 287 -6.30 21.42 5.75
CA THR A 287 -6.25 22.10 7.05
C THR A 287 -5.03 21.80 7.89
N HIS A 288 -4.38 20.65 7.66
CA HIS A 288 -3.17 20.27 8.40
C HIS A 288 -1.91 21.03 7.95
N TYR A 289 -1.98 21.77 6.85
CA TYR A 289 -0.85 22.55 6.36
C TYR A 289 -0.26 23.50 7.41
N THR A 290 -1.08 24.03 8.30
CA THR A 290 -0.70 24.98 9.36
C THR A 290 -0.41 24.30 10.70
N ASP A 291 -0.54 22.97 10.81
CA ASP A 291 -0.20 22.25 12.04
C ASP A 291 1.31 22.30 12.30
N SER A 292 1.69 22.45 13.56
CA SER A 292 3.09 22.70 13.95
C SER A 292 4.05 21.59 13.53
N ASP A 293 3.61 20.33 13.56
CA ASP A 293 4.39 19.17 13.11
C ASP A 293 4.61 19.22 11.60
N VAL A 294 3.58 19.53 10.84
CA VAL A 294 3.64 19.65 9.38
C VAL A 294 4.52 20.82 8.96
N VAL A 295 4.43 21.96 9.67
CA VAL A 295 5.30 23.12 9.43
C VAL A 295 6.77 22.74 9.63
N ARG A 296 7.10 22.02 10.71
CA ARG A 296 8.49 21.56 10.94
C ARG A 296 8.96 20.61 9.84
N LEU A 297 8.15 19.63 9.43
CA LEU A 297 8.49 18.72 8.34
C LEU A 297 8.73 19.50 7.03
N ARG A 298 7.87 20.45 6.72
CA ARG A 298 8.01 21.28 5.52
C ARG A 298 9.30 22.11 5.55
N GLU A 299 9.55 22.83 6.62
CA GLU A 299 10.69 23.75 6.72
C GLU A 299 12.04 23.05 6.89
N GLN A 300 12.08 21.93 7.61
CA GLN A 300 13.32 21.28 8.01
C GLN A 300 13.62 20.00 7.24
N LEU A 301 12.62 19.22 6.83
CA LEU A 301 12.84 17.96 6.13
C LEU A 301 12.96 18.15 4.60
N THR A 302 12.14 18.99 4.01
CA THR A 302 12.10 19.08 2.53
C THR A 302 13.42 19.55 1.92
N PRO A 303 14.19 20.48 2.52
CA PRO A 303 15.53 20.80 2.02
C PRO A 303 16.48 19.59 2.04
N LYS A 304 16.37 18.74 3.05
CA LYS A 304 17.20 17.54 3.20
C LYS A 304 16.85 16.47 2.17
N LEU A 305 15.57 16.34 1.82
CA LEU A 305 15.12 15.43 0.76
C LEU A 305 15.64 15.89 -0.62
N SER A 306 15.63 17.19 -0.87
CA SER A 306 16.24 17.77 -2.09
C SER A 306 17.75 17.50 -2.15
N GLU A 307 18.48 17.74 -1.08
CA GLU A 307 19.93 17.46 -1.00
C GLU A 307 20.24 15.97 -1.20
N ALA A 308 19.38 15.08 -0.71
CA ALA A 308 19.57 13.64 -0.82
C ALA A 308 19.31 13.09 -2.24
N GLY A 309 18.66 13.85 -3.10
CA GLY A 309 18.34 13.43 -4.46
C GLY A 309 17.04 12.61 -4.55
N VAL A 310 16.09 12.83 -3.66
CA VAL A 310 14.73 12.27 -3.75
C VAL A 310 14.02 12.87 -4.96
N ASP A 311 13.31 12.03 -5.71
CA ASP A 311 12.56 12.44 -6.91
C ASP A 311 11.09 12.73 -6.63
N LEU A 312 10.46 11.93 -5.78
CA LEU A 312 9.04 11.94 -5.52
C LEU A 312 8.75 11.73 -4.04
N VAL A 313 7.80 12.49 -3.50
CA VAL A 313 7.26 12.27 -2.15
C VAL A 313 5.75 12.05 -2.25
N LEU A 314 5.28 10.94 -1.70
CA LEU A 314 3.87 10.54 -1.62
C LEU A 314 3.36 10.72 -0.19
N SER A 315 2.19 11.33 -0.05
CA SER A 315 1.58 11.62 1.26
C SER A 315 0.05 11.46 1.24
N GLY A 316 -0.52 11.41 2.43
CA GLY A 316 -1.95 11.47 2.70
C GLY A 316 -2.29 12.59 3.68
N HIS A 317 -3.04 12.26 4.73
CA HIS A 317 -3.33 13.10 5.89
C HIS A 317 -4.37 14.21 5.66
N ASP A 318 -4.30 14.93 4.56
CA ASP A 318 -5.13 16.12 4.32
C ASP A 318 -6.40 15.88 3.52
N HIS A 319 -6.64 14.64 3.08
CA HIS A 319 -7.88 14.22 2.42
C HIS A 319 -8.33 15.14 1.27
N ILE A 320 -7.36 15.76 0.60
CA ILE A 320 -7.54 16.62 -0.56
C ILE A 320 -6.38 16.41 -1.52
N TYR A 321 -6.68 16.17 -2.79
CA TYR A 321 -5.63 15.99 -3.79
C TYR A 321 -4.83 17.29 -3.96
N THR A 322 -3.50 17.19 -3.87
CA THR A 322 -2.58 18.30 -4.11
C THR A 322 -1.33 17.82 -4.83
N ARG A 323 -1.02 18.43 -5.95
CA ARG A 323 0.26 18.26 -6.65
C ARG A 323 1.03 19.57 -6.60
N THR A 324 2.29 19.50 -6.17
CA THR A 324 3.17 20.69 -6.16
C THR A 324 3.77 20.96 -7.54
N HIS A 325 4.33 22.16 -7.71
CA HIS A 325 5.42 22.37 -8.67
C HIS A 325 6.63 21.54 -8.26
N LEU A 326 7.65 21.45 -9.10
CA LEU A 326 8.95 20.92 -8.65
C LEU A 326 9.46 21.82 -7.53
N MET A 327 9.95 21.20 -6.44
CA MET A 327 10.36 21.90 -5.24
C MET A 327 11.85 21.71 -5.01
N ASN A 328 12.57 22.81 -4.83
CA ASN A 328 13.94 22.79 -4.32
C ASN A 328 13.89 23.18 -2.84
N GLY A 329 13.86 22.17 -1.96
CA GLY A 329 13.46 22.37 -0.58
C GLY A 329 12.00 22.82 -0.51
N PHE A 330 11.74 23.97 0.10
CA PHE A 330 10.40 24.57 0.09
C PHE A 330 10.24 25.73 -0.91
N ASP A 331 11.21 25.91 -1.81
CA ASP A 331 11.14 26.90 -2.89
C ASP A 331 10.58 26.27 -4.16
N PRO A 332 9.39 26.70 -4.64
CA PRO A 332 8.80 26.16 -5.85
C PRO A 332 9.49 26.69 -7.10
N VAL A 333 9.65 25.80 -8.08
CA VAL A 333 10.08 26.14 -9.44
C VAL A 333 8.81 26.36 -10.27
N ILE A 334 8.36 27.61 -10.35
CA ILE A 334 7.09 27.95 -11.00
C ILE A 334 7.32 28.14 -12.50
N PRO A 335 6.73 27.30 -13.36
CA PRO A 335 6.84 27.45 -14.81
C PRO A 335 5.98 28.60 -15.32
N GLU A 336 6.23 29.02 -16.55
CA GLU A 336 5.32 29.93 -17.27
C GLU A 336 4.00 29.18 -17.58
N GLY A 337 2.88 29.85 -17.34
CA GLY A 337 1.56 29.32 -17.58
C GLY A 337 1.02 28.47 -16.44
N ALA A 338 -0.27 28.20 -16.52
CA ALA A 338 -0.97 27.40 -15.50
C ALA A 338 -0.69 25.91 -15.68
N ALA A 339 -0.48 25.21 -14.56
CA ALA A 339 -0.39 23.76 -14.54
C ALA A 339 -1.69 23.11 -15.02
N LYS A 340 -1.57 21.98 -15.69
CA LYS A 340 -2.70 21.23 -16.24
C LYS A 340 -2.46 19.72 -16.13
N SER A 341 -3.53 18.95 -16.20
CA SER A 341 -3.44 17.51 -16.30
C SER A 341 -2.72 17.12 -17.59
N GLY A 342 -1.75 16.20 -17.49
CA GLY A 342 -0.90 15.77 -18.58
C GLY A 342 0.45 16.51 -18.66
N ASP A 343 0.76 17.38 -17.71
CA ASP A 343 2.06 18.05 -17.64
C ASP A 343 3.21 17.04 -17.61
N VAL A 344 4.26 17.37 -18.36
CA VAL A 344 5.55 16.68 -18.32
C VAL A 344 6.59 17.62 -17.71
N LEU A 345 7.16 17.19 -16.59
CA LEU A 345 8.16 17.96 -15.85
C LEU A 345 9.53 17.31 -16.01
N ILE A 346 10.56 18.13 -16.19
CA ILE A 346 11.96 17.68 -16.34
C ILE A 346 12.74 18.24 -15.16
N PRO A 347 12.89 17.49 -14.04
CA PRO A 347 13.56 17.98 -12.85
C PRO A 347 15.07 18.23 -13.10
N GLU A 348 15.56 19.31 -12.52
CA GLU A 348 16.97 19.52 -12.27
C GLU A 348 17.39 18.84 -10.95
N ASP A 349 18.68 18.73 -10.69
CA ASP A 349 19.20 18.16 -9.45
C ASP A 349 18.64 18.92 -8.22
N GLY A 350 18.12 18.16 -7.26
CA GLY A 350 17.53 18.71 -6.04
C GLY A 350 16.06 19.12 -6.16
N GLU A 351 15.45 18.98 -7.32
CA GLU A 351 14.03 19.24 -7.51
C GLU A 351 13.20 17.98 -7.26
N VAL A 352 12.16 18.12 -6.43
CA VAL A 352 11.31 17.03 -5.93
C VAL A 352 9.86 17.34 -6.23
N LEU A 353 9.10 16.33 -6.67
CA LEU A 353 7.65 16.42 -6.80
C LEU A 353 6.98 15.87 -5.53
N TYR A 354 6.03 16.62 -4.98
CA TYR A 354 5.18 16.20 -3.85
C TYR A 354 3.75 15.98 -4.33
N LEU A 355 3.18 14.83 -4.01
CA LEU A 355 1.80 14.49 -4.32
C LEU A 355 1.10 14.01 -3.06
N THR A 356 0.02 14.71 -2.71
CA THR A 356 -0.87 14.38 -1.59
C THR A 356 -2.13 13.75 -2.14
N SER A 357 -2.43 12.53 -1.70
CA SER A 357 -3.64 11.82 -2.09
C SER A 357 -4.82 12.23 -1.22
N THR A 358 -6.03 12.20 -1.79
CA THR A 358 -7.25 12.25 -0.99
C THR A 358 -7.59 10.87 -0.43
N THR A 359 -8.61 10.79 0.41
CA THR A 359 -9.06 9.55 1.04
C THR A 359 -9.47 8.49 0.01
N ALA A 360 -9.19 7.23 0.29
CA ALA A 360 -9.60 6.09 -0.53
C ALA A 360 -11.06 5.64 -0.26
N THR A 361 -11.66 6.06 0.86
CA THR A 361 -12.99 5.60 1.28
C THR A 361 -14.04 6.69 1.30
N GLY A 362 -13.62 7.95 1.40
CA GLY A 362 -14.56 9.06 1.59
C GLY A 362 -15.12 9.17 3.00
N GLY A 363 -14.49 8.52 3.98
CA GLY A 363 -14.93 8.62 5.39
C GLY A 363 -14.85 10.04 5.92
N LYS A 364 -13.90 10.83 5.43
CA LYS A 364 -13.73 12.22 5.78
C LYS A 364 -13.05 12.99 4.64
N TYR A 365 -13.58 14.17 4.31
CA TYR A 365 -12.97 15.09 3.37
C TYR A 365 -12.61 16.40 4.07
N TYR A 366 -11.51 17.02 3.67
CA TYR A 366 -11.17 18.38 4.06
C TYR A 366 -11.43 19.33 2.90
N ASP A 367 -11.94 20.51 3.22
CA ASP A 367 -12.11 21.58 2.24
C ASP A 367 -10.77 22.25 1.94
N PHE A 368 -10.72 22.94 0.80
CA PHE A 368 -9.59 23.79 0.46
C PHE A 368 -9.38 24.84 1.57
N GLN A 369 -8.17 24.94 2.05
CA GLN A 369 -7.74 26.00 2.97
C GLN A 369 -6.73 26.90 2.26
N ASP A 370 -6.97 28.20 2.29
CA ASP A 370 -6.06 29.17 1.71
C ASP A 370 -4.87 29.49 2.61
N GLU A 371 -3.95 30.33 2.10
CA GLU A 371 -2.74 30.72 2.82
C GLU A 371 -3.03 31.45 4.14
N SER A 372 -4.17 32.13 4.27
CA SER A 372 -4.59 32.81 5.49
C SER A 372 -5.15 31.86 6.56
N GLY A 373 -5.39 30.61 6.22
CA GLY A 373 -6.04 29.62 7.08
C GLY A 373 -7.56 29.59 6.96
N GLU A 374 -8.15 30.33 6.01
CA GLU A 374 -9.58 30.29 5.73
C GLU A 374 -9.94 29.09 4.85
N THR A 375 -10.97 28.34 5.25
CA THR A 375 -11.49 27.22 4.46
C THR A 375 -12.59 27.69 3.51
N HIS A 376 -12.58 27.12 2.30
CA HIS A 376 -13.52 27.44 1.23
C HIS A 376 -14.26 26.19 0.78
N PRO A 377 -15.40 25.84 1.42
CA PRO A 377 -16.20 24.68 1.04
C PRO A 377 -16.69 24.75 -0.40
N HIS A 378 -16.58 23.63 -1.13
CA HIS A 378 -17.08 23.50 -2.51
C HIS A 378 -16.53 24.51 -3.51
N VAL A 379 -15.40 25.15 -3.24
CA VAL A 379 -14.74 26.03 -4.19
C VAL A 379 -14.12 25.22 -5.34
N ARG A 380 -14.15 25.77 -6.54
CA ARG A 380 -13.51 25.17 -7.71
C ARG A 380 -12.06 25.64 -7.83
N GLU A 381 -11.20 24.77 -8.30
CA GLU A 381 -9.77 25.04 -8.52
C GLU A 381 -9.53 26.34 -9.30
N GLU A 382 -10.27 26.55 -10.38
CA GLU A 382 -10.11 27.72 -11.24
C GLU A 382 -10.43 29.06 -10.52
N ARG A 383 -11.30 29.01 -9.52
CA ARG A 383 -11.69 30.19 -8.73
C ARG A 383 -10.77 30.45 -7.55
N ALA A 384 -10.08 29.41 -7.08
CA ALA A 384 -9.20 29.50 -5.91
C ALA A 384 -7.72 29.53 -6.30
N ARG A 385 -7.40 29.63 -7.59
CA ARG A 385 -6.01 29.57 -8.08
C ARG A 385 -5.12 30.62 -7.42
N ASP A 386 -5.60 31.84 -7.27
CA ASP A 386 -4.87 32.93 -6.63
C ASP A 386 -4.83 32.86 -5.11
N LEU A 387 -5.57 31.91 -4.52
CA LEU A 387 -5.62 31.66 -3.07
C LEU A 387 -4.77 30.46 -2.67
N ALA A 388 -4.34 29.65 -3.63
CA ALA A 388 -3.51 28.50 -3.37
C ALA A 388 -2.09 28.90 -2.96
N HIS A 389 -1.41 28.02 -2.21
CA HIS A 389 0.00 28.23 -1.87
C HIS A 389 0.85 28.29 -3.14
N ASP A 390 1.94 29.04 -3.11
CA ASP A 390 2.88 29.14 -4.24
C ASP A 390 3.45 27.77 -4.65
N SER A 391 3.54 26.83 -3.72
CA SER A 391 3.98 25.46 -3.99
C SER A 391 2.97 24.63 -4.78
N THR A 392 1.69 24.97 -4.74
CA THR A 392 0.61 24.17 -5.35
C THR A 392 0.53 24.42 -6.86
N ALA A 393 0.76 23.38 -7.65
CA ALA A 393 0.51 23.40 -9.09
C ALA A 393 -0.96 23.08 -9.40
N ARG A 394 -1.48 22.03 -8.79
CA ARG A 394 -2.87 21.60 -8.93
C ARG A 394 -3.43 21.08 -7.62
N TRP A 395 -4.71 21.25 -7.42
CA TRP A 395 -5.46 20.63 -6.34
C TRP A 395 -6.86 20.26 -6.80
N ARG A 396 -7.50 19.32 -6.11
CA ARG A 396 -8.88 18.93 -6.38
C ARG A 396 -9.54 18.46 -5.10
N GLN A 397 -10.70 19.02 -4.81
CA GLN A 397 -11.64 18.45 -3.85
C GLN A 397 -13.02 18.36 -4.51
N ASP A 398 -13.35 17.18 -4.97
CA ASP A 398 -14.64 16.89 -5.58
C ASP A 398 -15.50 15.94 -4.73
N TYR A 399 -15.03 15.68 -3.49
CA TYR A 399 -15.73 14.83 -2.53
C TYR A 399 -15.99 13.41 -3.08
N ASN A 400 -15.03 12.91 -3.82
CA ASN A 400 -14.95 11.52 -4.27
C ASN A 400 -13.64 10.91 -3.79
N PRO A 401 -13.66 9.61 -3.42
CA PRO A 401 -12.42 8.92 -3.09
C PRO A 401 -11.59 8.65 -4.35
N ASP A 402 -10.26 8.65 -4.18
CA ASP A 402 -9.30 8.51 -5.28
C ASP A 402 -8.32 7.37 -5.04
N TYR A 403 -7.71 6.92 -6.13
CA TYR A 403 -6.48 6.15 -6.13
C TYR A 403 -5.53 6.69 -7.19
N THR A 404 -4.23 6.41 -7.03
CA THR A 404 -3.20 6.83 -7.98
C THR A 404 -2.48 5.62 -8.56
N ASN A 405 -2.41 5.55 -9.89
CA ASN A 405 -1.54 4.61 -10.60
C ASN A 405 -0.20 5.29 -10.87
N ILE A 406 0.90 4.62 -10.51
CA ILE A 406 2.25 5.12 -10.73
C ILE A 406 2.96 4.16 -11.68
N SER A 407 3.22 4.61 -12.90
CA SER A 407 3.98 3.89 -13.91
C SER A 407 5.44 4.29 -13.85
N VAL A 408 6.31 3.30 -13.82
CA VAL A 408 7.76 3.44 -13.73
C VAL A 408 8.41 2.96 -15.02
N SER A 409 9.35 3.74 -15.53
CA SER A 409 10.30 3.32 -16.56
C SER A 409 11.68 3.90 -16.23
N PRO A 410 12.77 3.53 -16.92
CA PRO A 410 14.07 4.11 -16.66
C PRO A 410 14.12 5.63 -16.82
N THR A 411 13.26 6.19 -17.66
CA THR A 411 13.28 7.60 -18.05
C THR A 411 12.09 8.40 -17.57
N GLU A 412 11.00 7.74 -17.15
CA GLU A 412 9.75 8.41 -16.77
C GLU A 412 9.10 7.81 -15.54
N LEU A 413 8.55 8.68 -14.69
CA LEU A 413 7.52 8.36 -13.69
C LEU A 413 6.24 9.06 -14.09
N LYS A 414 5.17 8.30 -14.30
CA LYS A 414 3.87 8.83 -14.66
C LYS A 414 2.87 8.52 -13.56
N LEU A 415 2.31 9.56 -12.96
CA LEU A 415 1.31 9.47 -11.91
C LEU A 415 -0.05 9.88 -12.47
N THR A 416 -1.02 8.99 -12.41
CA THR A 416 -2.39 9.25 -12.83
C THR A 416 -3.33 8.97 -11.66
N THR A 417 -4.05 10.00 -11.22
CA THR A 417 -5.03 9.89 -10.14
C THR A 417 -6.43 9.82 -10.72
N TYR A 418 -7.19 8.82 -10.28
CA TYR A 418 -8.56 8.53 -10.72
C TYR A 418 -9.53 8.61 -9.55
N ASN A 419 -10.75 9.07 -9.83
CA ASN A 419 -11.85 8.81 -8.89
C ASN A 419 -12.19 7.31 -8.84
N ILE A 420 -12.55 6.83 -7.66
CA ILE A 420 -13.00 5.44 -7.49
C ILE A 420 -14.41 5.21 -7.98
N ASN A 421 -15.30 6.20 -7.81
CA ASN A 421 -16.70 6.08 -8.16
C ASN A 421 -17.00 6.26 -9.66
N THR A 422 -16.11 6.90 -10.38
CA THR A 422 -16.22 7.16 -11.82
C THR A 422 -14.85 7.00 -12.47
N PRO A 423 -14.74 6.73 -13.78
CA PRO A 423 -13.44 6.66 -14.46
C PRO A 423 -12.80 8.03 -14.73
N TYR A 424 -13.19 9.05 -13.98
CA TYR A 424 -12.67 10.41 -14.13
C TYR A 424 -11.21 10.49 -13.70
N VAL A 425 -10.37 11.07 -14.56
CA VAL A 425 -8.98 11.41 -14.26
C VAL A 425 -8.94 12.76 -13.56
N VAL A 426 -8.54 12.75 -12.29
CA VAL A 426 -8.39 13.97 -11.47
C VAL A 426 -7.18 14.75 -11.95
N ASP A 427 -6.06 14.10 -12.15
CA ASP A 427 -4.81 14.70 -12.61
C ASP A 427 -3.86 13.63 -13.15
N GLN A 428 -2.97 14.06 -14.03
CA GLN A 428 -1.88 13.26 -14.54
C GLN A 428 -0.64 14.14 -14.65
N VAL A 429 0.51 13.62 -14.19
CA VAL A 429 1.80 14.28 -14.29
C VAL A 429 2.88 13.24 -14.58
N THR A 430 3.85 13.63 -15.40
CA THR A 430 5.02 12.81 -15.73
C THR A 430 6.29 13.53 -15.30
N LEU A 431 7.15 12.84 -14.55
CA LEU A 431 8.55 13.23 -14.38
C LEU A 431 9.37 12.55 -15.45
N GLN A 432 10.14 13.32 -16.18
CA GLN A 432 11.01 12.82 -17.26
C GLN A 432 12.46 13.16 -16.96
N LYS A 433 13.36 12.18 -17.12
CA LYS A 433 14.81 12.42 -17.00
C LYS A 433 15.26 13.41 -18.05
N LYS A 434 16.16 14.32 -17.66
CA LYS A 434 16.71 15.37 -18.52
C LYS A 434 17.41 14.84 -19.76
N ASP A 435 18.14 13.72 -19.62
CA ASP A 435 18.95 13.11 -20.67
C ASP A 435 18.22 11.97 -21.40
N ALA A 436 16.89 11.86 -21.24
CA ALA A 436 16.09 10.89 -21.98
C ALA A 436 16.20 11.21 -23.49
N GLU A 437 16.72 10.27 -24.29
CA GLU A 437 16.74 10.41 -25.73
C GLU A 437 15.32 10.63 -26.25
N LYS A 438 15.13 11.70 -26.98
CA LYS A 438 13.89 11.90 -27.72
C LYS A 438 13.81 10.81 -28.77
N PRO A 439 12.68 10.08 -28.88
CA PRO A 439 12.49 9.08 -29.91
C PRO A 439 12.61 9.65 -31.32
#